data_c02290d070a40823616c5a1b1231654e
#
_entry.id   c02290d070a40823616c5a1b1231654e
#
_cell.length_a   1.000
_cell.length_b   1.000
_cell.length_c   1.000
_cell.angle_alpha   90.00
_cell.angle_beta   90.00
_cell.angle_gamma   90.00
#
_symmetry.space_group_name_H-M   'P 1'
#
loop_
_entity.id
_entity.type
_entity.pdbx_description
1 polymer ?
#
loop_
_entity_poly.entity_id
_entity_poly.type
_entity_poly.pdbx_seq_one_letter_code
_entity_poly.pdbx_strand_id
1 'polypeptide(L)'
;LDRPLLSYVLEKISGKVAPIALNINTNLEQFTKFGYPIIEDPIKGHLGPLAGILASLNWAKQHNKDWVMTLPCDTPFLPHNLAQSMLNAKNNQPDVDLIVAKSRGFNHPVIALWKSEINIKLKNALDEGIRKIDIFTTQLKIAYVDFDNIDNSSFDPFTNLNSPRDLIYAQQILGKLPPFFGLAGWSGSGKTTLSTKLIENFTKIGIKVGTLKHAHHKFDIDKQGKDSYNLRKAGARPMIISSKERFALIQENDESEEKSLFEMLEIFSKNPIKKCDIIIVEGYKNENIPKLEVYRPIIKKPLLFTEDKNIFAIASDSKIEASIPTFDLNNINSITDYIIQKYKIS
;
A
#
# COMPACT_ATOMS: atom_id res chain seq x y z
N LEU A 1 -5.80 -0.88 7.06
CA LEU A 1 -5.35 -0.24 8.31
C LEU A 1 -6.59 0.20 9.10
N ASP A 2 -6.58 -0.03 10.40
CA ASP A 2 -7.72 0.19 11.31
C ASP A 2 -7.65 1.54 12.04
N ARG A 3 -6.59 2.29 11.80
CA ARG A 3 -6.31 3.61 12.42
C ARG A 3 -5.78 4.58 11.37
N PRO A 4 -5.85 5.91 11.61
CA PRO A 4 -5.18 6.90 10.75
C PRO A 4 -3.68 6.61 10.60
N LEU A 5 -3.10 6.88 9.40
CA LEU A 5 -1.67 6.66 9.14
C LEU A 5 -0.76 7.35 10.15
N LEU A 6 -1.11 8.57 10.53
CA LEU A 6 -0.39 9.34 11.56
C LEU A 6 -0.24 8.57 12.88
N SER A 7 -1.24 7.76 13.28
CA SER A 7 -1.16 6.94 14.51
C SER A 7 0.00 5.94 14.47
N TYR A 8 0.28 5.36 13.29
CA TYR A 8 1.38 4.43 13.12
C TYR A 8 2.74 5.13 13.16
N VAL A 9 2.83 6.32 12.56
CA VAL A 9 4.05 7.16 12.62
C VAL A 9 4.33 7.56 14.06
N LEU A 10 3.34 8.09 14.78
CA LEU A 10 3.48 8.50 16.17
C LEU A 10 3.90 7.36 17.09
N GLU A 11 3.34 6.16 16.91
CA GLU A 11 3.72 4.96 17.68
C GLU A 11 5.21 4.62 17.51
N LYS A 12 5.77 4.84 16.32
CA LYS A 12 7.20 4.57 16.05
C LYS A 12 8.15 5.52 16.74
N ILE A 13 7.72 6.75 17.02
CA ILE A 13 8.58 7.82 17.56
C ILE A 13 8.25 8.21 19.01
N SER A 14 7.03 7.93 19.49
CA SER A 14 6.63 8.25 20.86
C SER A 14 7.56 7.58 21.89
N GLY A 15 7.96 8.35 22.90
CA GLY A 15 8.92 7.91 23.92
C GLY A 15 10.40 7.87 23.46
N LYS A 16 10.69 8.11 22.18
CA LYS A 16 12.07 8.15 21.64
C LYS A 16 12.55 9.56 21.35
N VAL A 17 11.64 10.46 21.02
CA VAL A 17 11.90 11.88 20.75
C VAL A 17 10.89 12.75 21.48
N ALA A 18 11.32 13.96 21.89
CA ALA A 18 10.46 14.94 22.56
C ALA A 18 11.07 16.34 22.47
N PRO A 19 10.24 17.39 22.38
CA PRO A 19 8.79 17.35 22.19
C PRO A 19 8.41 16.98 20.74
N ILE A 20 7.14 16.64 20.50
CA ILE A 20 6.58 16.34 19.18
C ILE A 20 5.55 17.42 18.86
N ALA A 21 5.51 17.87 17.60
CA ALA A 21 4.46 18.74 17.06
C ALA A 21 3.97 18.19 15.71
N LEU A 22 2.74 18.54 15.35
CA LEU A 22 2.13 18.19 14.06
C LEU A 22 2.13 19.45 13.19
N ASN A 23 2.78 19.39 12.02
CA ASN A 23 2.69 20.47 11.04
C ASN A 23 1.45 20.25 10.17
N ILE A 24 0.42 21.07 10.37
CA ILE A 24 -0.90 20.96 9.74
C ILE A 24 -1.38 22.32 9.29
N ASN A 25 -1.81 22.44 8.03
CA ASN A 25 -2.26 23.71 7.43
C ASN A 25 -3.78 23.76 7.14
N THR A 26 -4.46 22.61 7.19
CA THR A 26 -5.89 22.50 6.89
C THR A 26 -6.57 21.48 7.81
N ASN A 27 -7.88 21.63 8.03
CA ASN A 27 -8.69 20.69 8.83
C ASN A 27 -8.10 20.41 10.23
N LEU A 28 -7.59 21.42 10.89
CA LEU A 28 -6.88 21.36 12.19
C LEU A 28 -7.64 20.55 13.24
N GLU A 29 -8.98 20.70 13.31
CA GLU A 29 -9.83 20.04 14.28
C GLU A 29 -9.71 18.52 14.26
N GLN A 30 -9.48 17.92 13.08
CA GLN A 30 -9.34 16.46 12.94
C GLN A 30 -8.08 15.92 13.63
N PHE A 31 -7.08 16.78 13.88
CA PHE A 31 -5.79 16.40 14.44
C PHE A 31 -5.67 16.69 15.94
N THR A 32 -6.56 17.48 16.51
CA THR A 32 -6.57 17.78 17.97
C THR A 32 -6.69 16.53 18.83
N LYS A 33 -7.39 15.49 18.34
CA LYS A 33 -7.55 14.20 19.02
C LYS A 33 -6.22 13.46 19.29
N PHE A 34 -5.14 13.83 18.62
CA PHE A 34 -3.82 13.21 18.85
C PHE A 34 -3.09 13.80 20.05
N GLY A 35 -3.54 14.95 20.59
CA GLY A 35 -2.99 15.54 21.80
C GLY A 35 -1.61 16.19 21.68
N TYR A 36 -1.14 16.46 20.44
CA TYR A 36 0.12 17.13 20.18
C TYR A 36 -0.10 18.59 19.74
N PRO A 37 0.85 19.50 20.04
CA PRO A 37 0.84 20.86 19.49
C PRO A 37 0.75 20.83 17.97
N ILE A 38 -0.07 21.74 17.40
CA ILE A 38 -0.18 21.95 15.96
C ILE A 38 0.60 23.20 15.61
N ILE A 39 1.43 23.11 14.56
CA ILE A 39 2.17 24.22 13.99
C ILE A 39 1.77 24.37 12.52
N GLU A 40 1.69 25.60 12.06
CA GLU A 40 1.33 25.92 10.67
C GLU A 40 2.55 26.42 9.91
N ASP A 41 2.51 26.29 8.58
CA ASP A 41 3.54 26.86 7.72
C ASP A 41 3.61 28.37 7.86
N PRO A 42 4.81 28.95 8.08
CA PRO A 42 4.96 30.40 8.27
C PRO A 42 4.72 31.20 6.97
N ILE A 43 4.73 30.54 5.82
CA ILE A 43 4.52 31.15 4.51
C ILE A 43 3.32 30.46 3.84
N LYS A 44 2.26 31.25 3.55
CA LYS A 44 1.06 30.73 2.88
C LYS A 44 1.32 30.44 1.40
N GLY A 45 0.63 29.46 0.81
CA GLY A 45 0.64 29.23 -0.64
C GLY A 45 1.13 27.86 -1.11
N HIS A 46 1.05 26.81 -0.30
CA HIS A 46 1.43 25.42 -0.66
C HIS A 46 2.85 25.33 -1.27
N LEU A 47 3.84 25.83 -0.55
CA LEU A 47 5.22 25.93 -1.01
C LEU A 47 6.00 24.59 -0.94
N GLY A 48 5.30 23.47 -0.84
CA GLY A 48 5.91 22.16 -0.75
C GLY A 48 6.53 21.87 0.64
N PRO A 49 7.35 20.83 0.77
CA PRO A 49 7.84 20.36 2.07
C PRO A 49 8.75 21.35 2.81
N LEU A 50 9.40 22.28 2.09
CA LEU A 50 10.31 23.26 2.70
C LEU A 50 9.62 24.22 3.67
N ALA A 51 8.34 24.57 3.43
CA ALA A 51 7.59 25.43 4.34
C ALA A 51 7.32 24.73 5.69
N GLY A 52 6.92 23.47 5.67
CA GLY A 52 6.75 22.67 6.87
C GLY A 52 8.07 22.41 7.61
N ILE A 53 9.18 22.22 6.88
CA ILE A 53 10.51 22.13 7.49
C ILE A 53 10.87 23.45 8.18
N LEU A 54 10.61 24.61 7.55
CA LEU A 54 10.84 25.91 8.19
C LEU A 54 10.00 26.09 9.45
N ALA A 55 8.72 25.68 9.43
CA ALA A 55 7.87 25.68 10.62
C ALA A 55 8.50 24.86 11.75
N SER A 56 8.98 23.66 11.41
CA SER A 56 9.61 22.72 12.36
C SER A 56 10.90 23.29 12.95
N LEU A 57 11.75 23.92 12.11
CA LEU A 57 12.99 24.56 12.57
C LEU A 57 12.72 25.75 13.51
N ASN A 58 11.74 26.59 13.19
CA ASN A 58 11.35 27.71 14.03
C ASN A 58 10.80 27.24 15.38
N TRP A 59 9.95 26.18 15.33
CA TRP A 59 9.40 25.57 16.55
C TRP A 59 10.48 24.96 17.42
N ALA A 60 11.47 24.26 16.84
CA ALA A 60 12.61 23.72 17.56
C ALA A 60 13.40 24.82 18.29
N LYS A 61 13.66 25.95 17.61
CA LYS A 61 14.33 27.09 18.23
C LYS A 61 13.56 27.70 19.40
N GLN A 62 12.24 27.84 19.26
CA GLN A 62 11.37 28.32 20.34
C GLN A 62 11.42 27.41 21.57
N HIS A 63 11.73 26.12 21.39
CA HIS A 63 11.86 25.14 22.45
C HIS A 63 13.32 24.85 22.86
N ASN A 64 14.26 25.72 22.46
CA ASN A 64 15.70 25.57 22.75
C ASN A 64 16.27 24.20 22.31
N LYS A 65 15.88 23.74 21.14
CA LYS A 65 16.39 22.50 20.53
C LYS A 65 17.32 22.83 19.37
N ASP A 66 18.52 22.27 19.40
CA ASP A 66 19.53 22.44 18.34
C ASP A 66 19.21 21.64 17.08
N TRP A 67 18.40 20.60 17.22
CA TRP A 67 18.04 19.70 16.13
C TRP A 67 16.55 19.37 16.16
N VAL A 68 15.96 19.18 14.97
CA VAL A 68 14.59 18.70 14.79
C VAL A 68 14.55 17.59 13.75
N MET A 69 13.82 16.54 14.06
CA MET A 69 13.52 15.46 13.10
C MET A 69 12.20 15.75 12.40
N THR A 70 12.20 15.70 11.08
CA THR A 70 10.98 15.77 10.27
C THR A 70 10.62 14.39 9.75
N LEU A 71 9.31 14.09 9.72
CA LEU A 71 8.76 12.82 9.24
C LEU A 71 7.45 13.07 8.50
N PRO A 72 7.21 12.43 7.35
CA PRO A 72 5.91 12.46 6.69
C PRO A 72 4.87 11.70 7.50
N CYS A 73 3.62 12.15 7.47
CA CYS A 73 2.52 11.49 8.17
C CYS A 73 1.95 10.25 7.45
N ASP A 74 2.36 10.03 6.21
CA ASP A 74 1.91 8.97 5.29
C ASP A 74 2.93 7.82 5.11
N THR A 75 3.95 7.77 5.98
CA THR A 75 5.02 6.76 5.97
C THR A 75 4.96 5.89 7.25
N PRO A 76 4.00 4.96 7.37
CA PRO A 76 3.71 4.26 8.62
C PRO A 76 4.72 3.17 9.01
N PHE A 77 5.64 2.79 8.11
CA PHE A 77 6.57 1.66 8.31
C PHE A 77 7.96 2.07 8.79
N LEU A 78 8.07 3.27 9.36
CA LEU A 78 9.35 3.77 9.86
C LEU A 78 10.09 2.73 10.70
N PRO A 79 11.42 2.56 10.50
CA PRO A 79 12.23 1.65 11.30
C PRO A 79 12.19 2.01 12.79
N HIS A 80 12.14 1.00 13.65
CA HIS A 80 12.12 1.22 15.10
C HIS A 80 13.37 1.95 15.63
N ASN A 81 14.50 1.79 14.97
CA ASN A 81 15.79 2.40 15.33
C ASN A 81 16.06 3.72 14.58
N LEU A 82 15.10 4.26 13.79
CA LEU A 82 15.29 5.47 12.98
C LEU A 82 15.89 6.62 13.78
N ALA A 83 15.25 7.03 14.88
CA ALA A 83 15.70 8.14 15.70
C ALA A 83 17.11 7.89 16.27
N GLN A 84 17.38 6.70 16.77
CA GLN A 84 18.67 6.35 17.34
C GLN A 84 19.80 6.36 16.28
N SER A 85 19.53 5.81 15.10
CA SER A 85 20.50 5.77 13.99
C SER A 85 20.83 7.19 13.50
N MET A 86 19.84 8.06 13.39
CA MET A 86 20.04 9.48 13.05
C MET A 86 20.87 10.22 14.10
N LEU A 87 20.58 10.01 15.39
CA LEU A 87 21.34 10.61 16.49
C LEU A 87 22.80 10.10 16.54
N ASN A 88 23.02 8.82 16.27
CA ASN A 88 24.38 8.26 16.20
C ASN A 88 25.16 8.91 15.04
N ALA A 89 24.56 9.09 13.87
CA ALA A 89 25.18 9.76 12.74
C ALA A 89 25.54 11.21 13.07
N LYS A 90 24.65 11.94 13.75
CA LYS A 90 24.92 13.30 14.25
C LYS A 90 26.15 13.34 15.18
N ASN A 91 26.23 12.38 16.10
CA ASN A 91 27.34 12.35 17.07
C ASN A 91 28.69 12.02 16.41
N ASN A 92 28.66 11.19 15.36
CA ASN A 92 29.84 10.80 14.59
C ASN A 92 30.32 11.87 13.60
N GLN A 93 29.42 12.78 13.21
CA GLN A 93 29.66 13.84 12.21
C GLN A 93 29.11 15.18 12.73
N PRO A 94 29.77 15.84 13.68
CA PRO A 94 29.26 17.04 14.37
C PRO A 94 29.12 18.28 13.44
N ASP A 95 29.88 18.32 12.34
CA ASP A 95 29.93 19.47 11.42
C ASP A 95 28.86 19.47 10.34
N VAL A 96 27.89 18.54 10.37
CA VAL A 96 26.82 18.48 9.37
C VAL A 96 25.67 19.41 9.74
N ASP A 97 24.97 19.88 8.72
CA ASP A 97 23.74 20.69 8.85
C ASP A 97 22.49 19.82 8.81
N LEU A 98 22.60 18.65 8.16
CA LEU A 98 21.47 17.78 7.82
C LEU A 98 21.91 16.31 7.81
N ILE A 99 21.07 15.43 8.37
CA ILE A 99 21.22 14.00 8.26
C ILE A 99 19.98 13.42 7.60
N VAL A 100 20.14 12.76 6.47
CA VAL A 100 19.06 12.28 5.60
C VAL A 100 18.99 10.77 5.64
N ALA A 101 17.77 10.23 5.79
CA ALA A 101 17.53 8.81 5.61
C ALA A 101 17.69 8.41 4.15
N LYS A 102 18.27 7.22 3.93
CA LYS A 102 18.44 6.62 2.61
C LYS A 102 17.93 5.20 2.63
N SER A 103 17.25 4.78 1.59
CA SER A 103 16.86 3.39 1.35
C SER A 103 16.79 3.09 -0.15
N ARG A 104 17.15 1.87 -0.54
CA ARG A 104 17.10 1.38 -1.92
C ARG A 104 17.77 2.31 -2.94
N GLY A 105 18.84 2.97 -2.52
CA GLY A 105 19.56 3.92 -3.35
C GLY A 105 18.92 5.30 -3.44
N PHE A 106 17.76 5.55 -2.83
CA PHE A 106 17.07 6.84 -2.82
C PHE A 106 17.30 7.59 -1.51
N ASN A 107 17.43 8.91 -1.59
CA ASN A 107 17.50 9.81 -0.47
C ASN A 107 16.08 10.27 -0.10
N HIS A 108 15.77 10.35 1.19
CA HIS A 108 14.46 10.78 1.71
C HIS A 108 14.61 12.07 2.53
N PRO A 109 14.80 13.24 1.90
CA PRO A 109 15.14 14.46 2.62
C PRO A 109 14.03 15.00 3.53
N VAL A 110 12.80 14.51 3.39
CA VAL A 110 11.70 14.80 4.34
C VAL A 110 11.83 13.95 5.62
N ILE A 111 12.50 12.77 5.53
CA ILE A 111 12.82 11.92 6.67
C ILE A 111 14.26 12.24 7.10
N ALA A 112 14.40 13.26 7.91
CA ALA A 112 15.72 13.83 8.16
C ALA A 112 15.81 14.49 9.55
N LEU A 113 17.04 14.61 10.03
CA LEU A 113 17.40 15.35 11.24
C LEU A 113 18.09 16.64 10.80
N TRP A 114 17.50 17.79 11.10
CA TRP A 114 17.89 19.12 10.66
C TRP A 114 18.49 19.91 11.81
N LYS A 115 19.60 20.60 11.58
CA LYS A 115 20.15 21.55 12.54
C LYS A 115 19.28 22.81 12.59
N SER A 116 18.79 23.19 13.76
CA SER A 116 17.79 24.30 13.85
C SER A 116 18.34 25.67 13.43
N GLU A 117 19.66 25.86 13.47
CA GLU A 117 20.32 27.09 13.05
C GLU A 117 20.12 27.47 11.58
N ILE A 118 19.81 26.47 10.72
CA ILE A 118 19.63 26.74 9.28
C ILE A 118 18.28 27.37 8.95
N ASN A 119 17.42 27.66 9.94
CA ASN A 119 16.10 28.26 9.71
C ASN A 119 16.16 29.58 8.95
N ILE A 120 17.14 30.46 9.24
CA ILE A 120 17.32 31.72 8.52
C ILE A 120 17.72 31.46 7.07
N LYS A 121 18.66 30.54 6.85
CA LYS A 121 19.11 30.15 5.51
C LYS A 121 17.97 29.59 4.67
N LEU A 122 17.14 28.73 5.26
CA LEU A 122 15.96 28.16 4.59
C LEU A 122 14.91 29.23 4.28
N LYS A 123 14.67 30.16 5.23
CA LYS A 123 13.76 31.30 5.01
C LYS A 123 14.19 32.13 3.81
N ASN A 124 15.47 32.52 3.75
CA ASN A 124 16.00 33.30 2.63
C ASN A 124 15.86 32.55 1.30
N ALA A 125 16.17 31.25 1.27
CA ALA A 125 16.00 30.44 0.08
C ALA A 125 14.53 30.37 -0.40
N LEU A 126 13.58 30.30 0.53
CA LEU A 126 12.14 30.38 0.22
C LEU A 126 11.73 31.76 -0.31
N ASP A 127 12.26 32.85 0.27
CA ASP A 127 12.03 34.22 -0.18
C ASP A 127 12.58 34.45 -1.61
N GLU A 128 13.71 33.80 -1.95
CA GLU A 128 14.33 33.77 -3.29
C GLU A 128 13.60 32.87 -4.29
N GLY A 129 12.54 32.16 -3.88
CA GLY A 129 11.72 31.32 -4.75
C GLY A 129 12.18 29.87 -4.85
N ILE A 130 13.13 29.40 -4.06
CA ILE A 130 13.49 27.98 -4.00
C ILE A 130 12.34 27.19 -3.37
N ARG A 131 11.86 26.16 -4.07
CA ARG A 131 10.71 25.32 -3.64
C ARG A 131 11.06 23.84 -3.55
N LYS A 132 12.06 23.39 -4.32
CA LYS A 132 12.49 21.99 -4.35
C LYS A 132 13.49 21.74 -3.23
N ILE A 133 13.22 20.71 -2.42
CA ILE A 133 14.05 20.33 -1.28
C ILE A 133 15.46 19.95 -1.74
N ASP A 134 15.56 19.22 -2.86
CA ASP A 134 16.85 18.79 -3.42
C ASP A 134 17.73 19.98 -3.80
N ILE A 135 17.15 21.07 -4.32
CA ILE A 135 17.91 22.28 -4.65
C ILE A 135 18.42 22.96 -3.38
N PHE A 136 17.58 23.08 -2.35
CA PHE A 136 17.99 23.70 -1.11
C PHE A 136 19.10 22.90 -0.41
N THR A 137 18.95 21.57 -0.39
CA THR A 137 19.92 20.71 0.33
C THR A 137 21.31 20.69 -0.30
N THR A 138 21.46 21.00 -1.60
CA THR A 138 22.80 21.14 -2.20
C THR A 138 23.70 22.19 -1.53
N GLN A 139 23.09 23.11 -0.80
CA GLN A 139 23.80 24.18 -0.09
C GLN A 139 24.23 23.81 1.34
N LEU A 140 23.94 22.58 1.78
CA LEU A 140 24.13 22.10 3.14
C LEU A 140 25.22 21.01 3.19
N LYS A 141 25.84 20.88 4.36
CA LYS A 141 26.69 19.71 4.69
C LYS A 141 25.79 18.57 5.12
N ILE A 142 25.73 17.49 4.34
CA ILE A 142 24.79 16.39 4.53
C ILE A 142 25.53 15.11 4.91
N ALA A 143 25.03 14.41 5.92
CA ALA A 143 25.31 13.01 6.18
C ALA A 143 24.11 12.14 5.79
N TYR A 144 24.37 10.89 5.47
CA TYR A 144 23.32 9.93 5.10
C TYR A 144 23.35 8.73 6.05
N VAL A 145 22.15 8.24 6.39
CA VAL A 145 21.98 6.98 7.15
C VAL A 145 21.22 6.02 6.26
N ASP A 146 21.86 4.90 5.94
CA ASP A 146 21.29 3.86 5.09
C ASP A 146 20.46 2.86 5.91
N PHE A 147 19.27 2.56 5.42
CA PHE A 147 18.30 1.68 6.05
C PHE A 147 17.98 0.43 5.19
N ASP A 148 18.80 0.11 4.18
CA ASP A 148 18.56 -1.03 3.29
C ASP A 148 18.62 -2.39 3.98
N ASN A 149 19.39 -2.53 5.04
CA ASN A 149 19.64 -3.81 5.74
C ASN A 149 18.78 -4.00 7.00
N ILE A 150 17.75 -3.18 7.20
CA ILE A 150 16.88 -3.30 8.38
C ILE A 150 15.74 -4.26 8.04
N ASP A 151 15.72 -5.41 8.73
CA ASP A 151 14.65 -6.42 8.77
C ASP A 151 14.53 -7.40 7.58
N ASN A 152 15.53 -7.57 6.70
CA ASN A 152 15.44 -8.51 5.55
C ASN A 152 14.11 -8.41 4.77
N SER A 153 13.38 -7.30 4.90
CA SER A 153 12.11 -7.11 4.25
C SER A 153 12.32 -6.72 2.78
N SER A 154 11.56 -7.33 1.89
CA SER A 154 11.51 -6.91 0.48
C SER A 154 10.87 -5.53 0.30
N PHE A 155 10.54 -4.86 1.40
CA PHE A 155 9.76 -3.63 1.46
C PHE A 155 10.62 -2.42 1.82
N ASP A 156 10.35 -1.26 1.19
CA ASP A 156 10.99 0.00 1.54
C ASP A 156 10.30 0.63 2.77
N PRO A 157 11.02 0.79 3.91
CA PRO A 157 10.44 1.34 5.13
C PRO A 157 9.96 2.78 4.99
N PHE A 158 10.37 3.48 3.94
CA PHE A 158 10.00 4.87 3.67
C PHE A 158 8.96 5.05 2.57
N THR A 159 8.23 3.98 2.22
CA THR A 159 7.12 4.07 1.27
C THR A 159 5.99 4.95 1.80
N ASN A 160 5.62 5.97 1.02
CA ASN A 160 4.43 6.78 1.25
C ASN A 160 3.17 6.03 0.82
N LEU A 161 2.09 6.18 1.59
CA LEU A 161 0.79 5.59 1.28
C LEU A 161 -0.18 6.70 0.83
N ASN A 162 -0.21 6.94 -0.47
CA ASN A 162 -0.98 8.04 -1.08
C ASN A 162 -2.25 7.59 -1.81
N SER A 163 -2.42 6.27 -1.99
CA SER A 163 -3.54 5.71 -2.74
C SER A 163 -4.16 4.51 -2.03
N PRO A 164 -5.42 4.14 -2.35
CA PRO A 164 -6.02 2.89 -1.87
C PRO A 164 -5.17 1.64 -2.19
N ARG A 165 -4.45 1.65 -3.31
CA ARG A 165 -3.51 0.58 -3.69
C ARG A 165 -2.37 0.45 -2.67
N ASP A 166 -1.80 1.57 -2.24
CA ASP A 166 -0.72 1.57 -1.25
C ASP A 166 -1.19 1.03 0.10
N LEU A 167 -2.45 1.34 0.48
CA LEU A 167 -3.09 0.79 1.68
C LEU A 167 -3.23 -0.73 1.62
N ILE A 168 -3.63 -1.29 0.49
CA ILE A 168 -3.72 -2.74 0.28
C ILE A 168 -2.34 -3.38 0.41
N TYR A 169 -1.33 -2.79 -0.23
CA TYR A 169 0.05 -3.25 -0.13
C TYR A 169 0.55 -3.19 1.33
N ALA A 170 0.23 -2.13 2.03
CA ALA A 170 0.51 -2.00 3.46
C ALA A 170 -0.17 -3.09 4.30
N GLN A 171 -1.42 -3.42 4.01
CA GLN A 171 -2.15 -4.49 4.70
C GLN A 171 -1.54 -5.88 4.44
N GLN A 172 -1.02 -6.13 3.23
CA GLN A 172 -0.28 -7.37 2.93
C GLN A 172 1.00 -7.47 3.76
N ILE A 173 1.79 -6.38 3.83
CA ILE A 173 3.03 -6.34 4.64
C ILE A 173 2.74 -6.60 6.11
N LEU A 174 1.66 -6.06 6.64
CA LEU A 174 1.24 -6.27 8.02
C LEU A 174 0.59 -7.64 8.26
N GLY A 175 0.50 -8.51 7.24
CA GLY A 175 -0.15 -9.81 7.32
C GLY A 175 -1.66 -9.71 7.59
N LYS A 176 -2.27 -8.54 7.34
CA LYS A 176 -3.71 -8.31 7.53
C LYS A 176 -4.52 -8.72 6.29
N LEU A 177 -3.92 -8.68 5.11
CA LEU A 177 -4.51 -9.13 3.86
C LEU A 177 -3.60 -10.20 3.23
N PRO A 178 -4.16 -11.35 2.81
CA PRO A 178 -3.40 -12.34 2.08
C PRO A 178 -2.83 -11.81 0.76
N PRO A 179 -1.75 -12.39 0.23
CA PRO A 179 -1.32 -12.11 -1.13
C PRO A 179 -2.44 -12.41 -2.12
N PHE A 180 -2.47 -11.69 -3.23
CA PHE A 180 -3.48 -11.89 -4.27
C PHE A 180 -2.89 -11.67 -5.67
N PHE A 181 -3.54 -12.26 -6.67
CA PHE A 181 -3.25 -12.01 -8.09
C PHE A 181 -4.51 -12.13 -8.93
N GLY A 182 -4.52 -11.42 -10.05
CA GLY A 182 -5.58 -11.48 -11.04
C GLY A 182 -5.29 -12.52 -12.13
N LEU A 183 -6.33 -13.01 -12.79
CA LEU A 183 -6.23 -13.73 -14.04
C LEU A 183 -6.51 -12.80 -15.22
N ALA A 184 -5.52 -12.59 -16.08
CA ALA A 184 -5.64 -11.87 -17.34
C ALA A 184 -5.87 -12.84 -18.49
N GLY A 185 -6.43 -12.34 -19.58
CA GLY A 185 -6.67 -13.13 -20.82
C GLY A 185 -7.98 -12.77 -21.49
N TRP A 186 -8.06 -13.01 -22.76
CA TRP A 186 -9.22 -12.74 -23.58
C TRP A 186 -10.43 -13.62 -23.19
N SER A 187 -11.63 -13.21 -23.60
CA SER A 187 -12.83 -14.05 -23.40
C SER A 187 -12.61 -15.42 -24.08
N GLY A 188 -12.98 -16.48 -23.41
CA GLY A 188 -12.80 -17.85 -23.90
C GLY A 188 -11.39 -18.43 -23.70
N SER A 189 -10.40 -17.69 -23.16
CA SER A 189 -9.04 -18.22 -22.94
C SER A 189 -8.94 -19.34 -21.88
N GLY A 190 -10.00 -19.53 -21.07
CA GLY A 190 -10.02 -20.57 -20.03
C GLY A 190 -9.61 -20.08 -18.65
N LYS A 191 -9.72 -18.77 -18.36
CA LYS A 191 -9.44 -18.19 -17.04
C LYS A 191 -10.15 -18.92 -15.91
N THR A 192 -11.47 -19.06 -16.02
CA THR A 192 -12.28 -19.74 -14.99
C THR A 192 -11.89 -21.21 -14.84
N THR A 193 -11.56 -21.88 -15.95
CA THR A 193 -11.07 -23.28 -15.91
C THR A 193 -9.73 -23.38 -15.18
N LEU A 194 -8.79 -22.47 -15.46
CA LEU A 194 -7.51 -22.43 -14.74
C LEU A 194 -7.72 -22.08 -13.27
N SER A 195 -8.55 -21.07 -12.97
CA SER A 195 -8.90 -20.69 -11.59
C SER A 195 -9.39 -21.87 -10.80
N THR A 196 -10.37 -22.63 -11.32
CA THR A 196 -10.93 -23.81 -10.67
C THR A 196 -9.85 -24.86 -10.39
N LYS A 197 -9.02 -25.20 -11.38
CA LYS A 197 -7.94 -26.17 -11.22
C LYS A 197 -6.88 -25.73 -10.21
N LEU A 198 -6.52 -24.43 -10.19
CA LEU A 198 -5.60 -23.88 -9.20
C LEU A 198 -6.18 -23.97 -7.80
N ILE A 199 -7.46 -23.60 -7.60
CA ILE A 199 -8.14 -23.71 -6.31
C ILE A 199 -8.15 -25.16 -5.82
N GLU A 200 -8.49 -26.12 -6.69
CA GLU A 200 -8.46 -27.53 -6.36
C GLU A 200 -7.05 -28.00 -5.92
N ASN A 201 -6.02 -27.57 -6.65
CA ASN A 201 -4.66 -27.95 -6.37
C ASN A 201 -4.12 -27.34 -5.06
N PHE A 202 -4.36 -26.06 -4.84
CA PHE A 202 -4.05 -25.39 -3.58
C PHE A 202 -4.75 -26.06 -2.39
N THR A 203 -6.04 -26.36 -2.54
CA THR A 203 -6.83 -27.02 -1.48
C THR A 203 -6.29 -28.41 -1.14
N LYS A 204 -5.86 -29.20 -2.13
CA LYS A 204 -5.27 -30.54 -1.92
C LYS A 204 -3.99 -30.50 -1.06
N ILE A 205 -3.23 -29.41 -1.14
CA ILE A 205 -2.00 -29.22 -0.35
C ILE A 205 -2.24 -28.38 0.92
N GLY A 206 -3.51 -28.12 1.29
CA GLY A 206 -3.89 -27.47 2.53
C GLY A 206 -3.95 -25.95 2.49
N ILE A 207 -3.67 -25.31 1.34
CA ILE A 207 -3.72 -23.86 1.17
C ILE A 207 -5.18 -23.42 0.96
N LYS A 208 -5.60 -22.43 1.76
CA LYS A 208 -6.95 -21.87 1.72
C LYS A 208 -7.01 -20.72 0.72
N VAL A 209 -7.84 -20.87 -0.30
CA VAL A 209 -7.98 -19.87 -1.38
C VAL A 209 -9.25 -19.05 -1.18
N GLY A 210 -9.10 -17.71 -1.14
CA GLY A 210 -10.19 -16.77 -1.34
C GLY A 210 -10.36 -16.46 -2.82
N THR A 211 -11.57 -16.12 -3.23
CA THR A 211 -11.82 -15.70 -4.62
C THR A 211 -12.65 -14.42 -4.66
N LEU A 212 -12.29 -13.53 -5.56
CA LEU A 212 -13.03 -12.32 -5.85
C LEU A 212 -13.33 -12.29 -7.34
N LYS A 213 -14.62 -12.24 -7.72
CA LYS A 213 -15.04 -12.23 -9.10
C LYS A 213 -15.85 -10.97 -9.39
N HIS A 214 -15.41 -10.20 -10.37
CA HIS A 214 -16.16 -9.08 -10.91
C HIS A 214 -17.10 -9.56 -12.01
N ALA A 215 -18.39 -9.27 -11.87
CA ALA A 215 -19.41 -9.59 -12.84
C ALA A 215 -19.75 -8.36 -13.69
N HIS A 216 -19.64 -8.48 -15.03
CA HIS A 216 -19.96 -7.38 -15.95
C HIS A 216 -21.46 -7.20 -16.20
N HIS A 217 -22.27 -8.13 -15.72
CA HIS A 217 -23.75 -8.11 -15.88
C HIS A 217 -24.41 -8.28 -14.51
N LYS A 218 -25.68 -7.89 -14.45
CA LYS A 218 -26.49 -8.15 -13.25
C LYS A 218 -26.46 -9.64 -12.92
N PHE A 219 -26.12 -9.96 -11.68
CA PHE A 219 -26.12 -11.31 -11.16
C PHE A 219 -27.04 -11.39 -9.95
N ASP A 220 -27.59 -12.54 -9.72
CA ASP A 220 -28.38 -12.84 -8.53
C ASP A 220 -27.89 -14.15 -7.92
N ILE A 221 -27.66 -14.13 -6.61
CA ILE A 221 -27.24 -15.33 -5.85
C ILE A 221 -28.47 -16.03 -5.28
N ASP A 222 -29.55 -15.28 -5.07
CA ASP A 222 -30.81 -15.77 -4.58
C ASP A 222 -31.60 -16.52 -5.66
N LYS A 223 -32.42 -17.45 -5.18
CA LYS A 223 -33.42 -18.12 -6.05
C LYS A 223 -34.76 -17.40 -5.94
N GLN A 224 -35.28 -16.98 -7.07
CA GLN A 224 -36.61 -16.39 -7.16
C GLN A 224 -37.66 -17.27 -6.43
N GLY A 225 -38.52 -16.66 -5.65
CA GLY A 225 -39.58 -17.34 -4.89
C GLY A 225 -39.16 -17.92 -3.53
N LYS A 226 -37.89 -17.75 -3.12
CA LYS A 226 -37.44 -18.06 -1.76
C LYS A 226 -37.58 -16.86 -0.84
N ASP A 227 -37.62 -17.10 0.48
CA ASP A 227 -37.85 -16.06 1.48
C ASP A 227 -36.77 -14.97 1.41
N SER A 228 -35.48 -15.34 1.29
CA SER A 228 -34.37 -14.40 1.15
C SER A 228 -34.55 -13.47 -0.05
N TYR A 229 -34.97 -14.02 -1.20
CA TYR A 229 -35.28 -13.23 -2.39
C TYR A 229 -36.44 -12.25 -2.16
N ASN A 230 -37.54 -12.71 -1.53
CA ASN A 230 -38.70 -11.89 -1.27
C ASN A 230 -38.40 -10.76 -0.26
N LEU A 231 -37.65 -11.06 0.81
CA LEU A 231 -37.21 -10.05 1.79
C LEU A 231 -36.36 -8.95 1.14
N ARG A 232 -35.41 -9.35 0.29
CA ARG A 232 -34.56 -8.40 -0.43
C ARG A 232 -35.34 -7.55 -1.42
N LYS A 233 -36.27 -8.17 -2.16
CA LYS A 233 -37.19 -7.44 -3.09
C LYS A 233 -38.12 -6.49 -2.35
N ALA A 234 -38.50 -6.80 -1.12
CA ALA A 234 -39.28 -5.91 -0.26
C ALA A 234 -38.46 -4.73 0.31
N GLY A 235 -37.14 -4.68 0.06
CA GLY A 235 -36.30 -3.55 0.42
C GLY A 235 -35.31 -3.80 1.58
N ALA A 236 -35.12 -5.04 2.02
CA ALA A 236 -34.10 -5.36 3.04
C ALA A 236 -32.70 -5.07 2.51
N ARG A 237 -31.95 -4.16 3.16
CA ARG A 237 -30.59 -3.73 2.80
C ARG A 237 -29.79 -3.37 4.06
N PRO A 238 -28.78 -4.18 4.45
CA PRO A 238 -28.35 -5.45 3.86
C PRO A 238 -29.28 -6.62 4.22
N MET A 239 -29.12 -7.74 3.50
CA MET A 239 -29.75 -9.00 3.82
C MET A 239 -28.68 -10.05 4.18
N ILE A 240 -28.86 -10.73 5.31
CA ILE A 240 -27.99 -11.82 5.74
C ILE A 240 -28.82 -13.10 5.84
N ILE A 241 -28.32 -14.16 5.21
CA ILE A 241 -28.84 -15.50 5.39
C ILE A 241 -27.76 -16.37 6.05
N SER A 242 -28.13 -17.13 7.06
CA SER A 242 -27.19 -17.96 7.83
C SER A 242 -27.73 -19.35 8.08
N SER A 243 -26.83 -20.34 8.04
CA SER A 243 -27.08 -21.71 8.45
C SER A 243 -25.91 -22.24 9.28
N LYS A 244 -25.99 -23.47 9.78
CA LYS A 244 -24.88 -24.13 10.49
C LYS A 244 -23.61 -24.24 9.63
N GLU A 245 -23.74 -24.36 8.32
CA GLU A 245 -22.63 -24.64 7.40
C GLU A 245 -22.05 -23.38 6.76
N ARG A 246 -22.90 -22.37 6.50
CA ARG A 246 -22.53 -21.17 5.76
C ARG A 246 -23.41 -19.98 6.08
N PHE A 247 -22.90 -18.81 5.81
CA PHE A 247 -23.70 -17.59 5.72
C PHE A 247 -23.42 -16.86 4.42
N ALA A 248 -24.36 -16.00 3.98
CA ALA A 248 -24.18 -15.07 2.90
C ALA A 248 -24.68 -13.68 3.31
N LEU A 249 -23.93 -12.65 2.94
CA LEU A 249 -24.31 -11.24 3.05
C LEU A 249 -24.57 -10.72 1.63
N ILE A 250 -25.75 -10.17 1.40
CA ILE A 250 -26.09 -9.49 0.16
C ILE A 250 -26.31 -8.02 0.47
N GLN A 251 -25.46 -7.20 -0.12
CA GLN A 251 -25.51 -5.75 -0.06
C GLN A 251 -25.78 -5.23 -1.47
N GLU A 252 -26.88 -4.52 -1.66
CA GLU A 252 -27.12 -3.79 -2.91
C GLU A 252 -26.23 -2.56 -2.93
N ASN A 253 -25.62 -2.27 -4.05
CA ASN A 253 -24.94 -1.00 -4.27
C ASN A 253 -25.98 0.09 -4.53
N ASP A 254 -25.71 1.31 -4.08
CA ASP A 254 -26.49 2.47 -4.47
C ASP A 254 -26.27 2.76 -5.97
N GLU A 255 -27.25 3.34 -6.66
CA GLU A 255 -27.32 3.41 -8.12
C GLU A 255 -26.12 4.07 -8.84
N SER A 256 -25.20 4.69 -8.11
CA SER A 256 -24.07 5.44 -8.64
C SER A 256 -22.69 4.88 -8.30
N GLU A 257 -22.53 3.86 -7.45
CA GLU A 257 -21.21 3.45 -6.95
C GLU A 257 -20.97 1.95 -7.06
N GLU A 258 -20.25 1.55 -8.09
CA GLU A 258 -19.60 0.24 -8.10
C GLU A 258 -18.42 0.23 -7.13
N LYS A 259 -18.36 -0.78 -6.25
CA LYS A 259 -17.23 -0.93 -5.31
C LYS A 259 -15.94 -1.22 -6.06
N SER A 260 -14.90 -0.49 -5.73
CA SER A 260 -13.56 -0.71 -6.29
C SER A 260 -13.01 -2.09 -5.90
N LEU A 261 -12.06 -2.60 -6.68
CA LEU A 261 -11.32 -3.82 -6.32
C LEU A 261 -10.77 -3.74 -4.90
N PHE A 262 -10.24 -2.59 -4.51
CA PHE A 262 -9.57 -2.41 -3.22
C PHE A 262 -10.55 -2.45 -2.05
N GLU A 263 -11.73 -1.85 -2.16
CA GLU A 263 -12.80 -1.97 -1.16
C GLU A 263 -13.27 -3.42 -1.01
N MET A 264 -13.35 -4.17 -2.12
CA MET A 264 -13.73 -5.58 -2.09
C MET A 264 -12.63 -6.46 -1.47
N LEU A 265 -11.35 -6.18 -1.73
CA LEU A 265 -10.23 -6.89 -1.10
C LEU A 265 -10.17 -6.64 0.42
N GLU A 266 -10.54 -5.45 0.89
CA GLU A 266 -10.61 -5.17 2.33
C GLU A 266 -11.57 -6.10 3.09
N ILE A 267 -12.59 -6.63 2.43
CA ILE A 267 -13.54 -7.57 3.05
C ILE A 267 -12.81 -8.81 3.57
N PHE A 268 -11.77 -9.29 2.87
CA PHE A 268 -10.98 -10.45 3.28
C PHE A 268 -10.15 -10.20 4.56
N SER A 269 -9.92 -8.95 4.93
CA SER A 269 -9.22 -8.58 6.16
C SER A 269 -10.14 -8.38 7.36
N LYS A 270 -11.48 -8.37 7.17
CA LYS A 270 -12.48 -8.06 8.19
C LYS A 270 -13.14 -9.32 8.74
N ASN A 271 -13.40 -9.34 10.06
CA ASN A 271 -14.31 -10.33 10.65
C ASN A 271 -15.74 -10.13 10.11
N PRO A 272 -16.53 -11.17 9.86
CA PRO A 272 -16.30 -12.57 10.26
C PRO A 272 -15.67 -13.48 9.18
N ILE A 273 -15.04 -12.92 8.14
CA ILE A 273 -14.44 -13.72 7.07
C ILE A 273 -13.26 -14.53 7.62
N LYS A 274 -13.28 -15.85 7.39
CA LYS A 274 -12.16 -16.71 7.74
C LYS A 274 -10.94 -16.37 6.90
N LYS A 275 -9.77 -16.33 7.52
CA LYS A 275 -8.51 -16.08 6.82
C LYS A 275 -8.29 -17.13 5.74
N CYS A 276 -7.88 -16.67 4.57
CA CYS A 276 -7.32 -17.48 3.50
C CYS A 276 -5.82 -17.16 3.35
N ASP A 277 -5.10 -18.01 2.62
CA ASP A 277 -3.65 -17.90 2.46
C ASP A 277 -3.29 -17.16 1.16
N ILE A 278 -4.21 -17.15 0.19
CA ILE A 278 -4.09 -16.45 -1.09
C ILE A 278 -5.47 -16.10 -1.64
N ILE A 279 -5.55 -15.02 -2.43
CA ILE A 279 -6.78 -14.60 -3.12
C ILE A 279 -6.56 -14.60 -4.63
N ILE A 280 -7.46 -15.25 -5.37
CA ILE A 280 -7.53 -15.21 -6.84
C ILE A 280 -8.62 -14.24 -7.26
N VAL A 281 -8.25 -13.27 -8.10
CA VAL A 281 -9.16 -12.24 -8.61
C VAL A 281 -9.49 -12.50 -10.07
N GLU A 282 -10.78 -12.64 -10.39
CA GLU A 282 -11.29 -12.69 -11.77
C GLU A 282 -12.03 -11.40 -12.13
N GLY A 283 -11.80 -10.91 -13.32
CA GLY A 283 -12.26 -9.59 -13.77
C GLY A 283 -11.26 -8.50 -13.41
N TYR A 284 -11.73 -7.26 -13.25
CA TYR A 284 -10.86 -6.12 -12.92
C TYR A 284 -9.62 -5.99 -13.85
N LYS A 285 -9.83 -6.25 -15.14
CA LYS A 285 -8.73 -6.36 -16.14
C LYS A 285 -7.88 -5.09 -16.26
N ASN A 286 -8.48 -3.93 -15.97
CA ASN A 286 -7.84 -2.61 -16.07
C ASN A 286 -7.09 -2.21 -14.79
N GLU A 287 -7.25 -2.97 -13.71
CA GLU A 287 -6.60 -2.67 -12.44
C GLU A 287 -5.11 -3.02 -12.48
N ASN A 288 -4.30 -2.17 -11.87
CA ASN A 288 -2.85 -2.34 -11.78
C ASN A 288 -2.46 -3.32 -10.64
N ILE A 289 -2.84 -4.58 -10.77
CA ILE A 289 -2.51 -5.66 -9.81
C ILE A 289 -1.65 -6.73 -10.48
N PRO A 290 -0.87 -7.52 -9.72
CA PRO A 290 -0.15 -8.67 -10.29
C PRO A 290 -1.10 -9.63 -10.99
N LYS A 291 -0.78 -10.07 -12.21
CA LYS A 291 -1.64 -10.95 -13.01
C LYS A 291 -0.89 -12.13 -13.59
N LEU A 292 -1.55 -13.27 -13.66
CA LEU A 292 -1.18 -14.43 -14.47
C LEU A 292 -1.99 -14.38 -15.77
N GLU A 293 -1.35 -14.29 -16.92
CA GLU A 293 -2.03 -14.33 -18.21
C GLU A 293 -2.37 -15.76 -18.62
N VAL A 294 -3.63 -15.98 -19.03
CA VAL A 294 -4.08 -17.23 -19.68
C VAL A 294 -4.20 -16.98 -21.17
N TYR A 295 -3.30 -17.57 -21.91
CA TYR A 295 -3.19 -17.36 -23.35
C TYR A 295 -3.39 -18.66 -24.14
N ARG A 296 -4.16 -18.56 -25.22
CA ARG A 296 -4.35 -19.64 -26.21
C ARG A 296 -4.27 -19.08 -27.62
N PRO A 297 -3.28 -19.49 -28.41
CA PRO A 297 -3.12 -19.03 -29.81
C PRO A 297 -4.35 -19.23 -30.68
N ILE A 298 -5.15 -20.25 -30.40
CA ILE A 298 -6.39 -20.54 -31.15
C ILE A 298 -7.40 -19.40 -31.10
N ILE A 299 -7.34 -18.53 -30.09
CA ILE A 299 -8.22 -17.36 -29.95
C ILE A 299 -7.82 -16.25 -30.94
N LYS A 300 -6.62 -16.30 -31.53
CA LYS A 300 -6.07 -15.32 -32.49
C LYS A 300 -6.09 -13.89 -31.96
N LYS A 301 -5.78 -13.70 -30.67
CA LYS A 301 -5.65 -12.40 -30.01
C LYS A 301 -4.20 -12.19 -29.56
N PRO A 302 -3.71 -10.95 -29.47
CA PRO A 302 -2.35 -10.68 -28.99
C PRO A 302 -2.16 -11.06 -27.53
N LEU A 303 -0.91 -11.27 -27.13
CA LEU A 303 -0.51 -11.42 -25.73
C LEU A 303 -0.67 -10.09 -25.01
N LEU A 304 -1.25 -10.13 -23.81
CA LEU A 304 -1.50 -8.92 -23.02
C LEU A 304 -0.25 -8.45 -22.27
N PHE A 305 0.70 -9.35 -21.94
CA PHE A 305 1.90 -9.00 -21.20
C PHE A 305 2.78 -7.96 -21.89
N THR A 306 2.67 -7.82 -23.19
CA THR A 306 3.39 -6.80 -23.96
C THR A 306 2.95 -5.37 -23.64
N GLU A 307 1.71 -5.22 -23.20
CA GLU A 307 1.09 -3.93 -22.86
C GLU A 307 0.88 -3.75 -21.35
N ASP A 308 0.66 -4.85 -20.61
CA ASP A 308 0.44 -4.83 -19.16
C ASP A 308 1.66 -5.33 -18.38
N LYS A 309 2.46 -4.42 -17.86
CA LYS A 309 3.66 -4.71 -17.06
C LYS A 309 3.36 -5.41 -15.72
N ASN A 310 2.09 -5.49 -15.30
CA ASN A 310 1.70 -6.21 -14.10
C ASN A 310 1.53 -7.72 -14.34
N ILE A 311 1.61 -8.18 -15.59
CA ILE A 311 1.59 -9.60 -15.88
C ILE A 311 2.95 -10.20 -15.52
N PHE A 312 2.95 -11.10 -14.53
CA PHE A 312 4.16 -11.68 -14.00
C PHE A 312 4.51 -13.05 -14.58
N ALA A 313 3.57 -13.71 -15.24
CA ALA A 313 3.77 -15.00 -15.92
C ALA A 313 2.64 -15.26 -16.91
N ILE A 314 2.88 -16.22 -17.84
CA ILE A 314 1.92 -16.67 -18.84
C ILE A 314 1.68 -18.17 -18.68
N ALA A 315 0.41 -18.59 -18.68
CA ALA A 315 0.00 -19.99 -18.82
C ALA A 315 -0.63 -20.19 -20.21
N SER A 316 -0.06 -21.08 -21.03
CA SER A 316 -0.51 -21.33 -22.39
C SER A 316 -0.52 -22.83 -22.72
N ASP A 317 -1.43 -23.24 -23.63
CA ASP A 317 -1.43 -24.60 -24.21
C ASP A 317 -0.44 -24.76 -25.38
N SER A 318 0.39 -23.77 -25.62
CA SER A 318 1.40 -23.76 -26.67
C SER A 318 2.68 -23.12 -26.13
N LYS A 319 3.83 -23.49 -26.68
CA LYS A 319 5.12 -22.88 -26.32
C LYS A 319 5.12 -21.41 -26.71
N ILE A 320 5.41 -20.53 -25.76
CA ILE A 320 5.48 -19.08 -25.92
C ILE A 320 6.89 -18.63 -25.58
N GLU A 321 7.49 -17.81 -26.44
CA GLU A 321 8.72 -17.10 -26.13
C GLU A 321 8.37 -15.73 -25.53
N ALA A 322 8.77 -15.51 -24.29
CA ALA A 322 8.51 -14.27 -23.56
C ALA A 322 9.65 -13.97 -22.59
N SER A 323 9.79 -12.69 -22.23
CA SER A 323 10.77 -12.22 -21.25
C SER A 323 10.36 -12.52 -19.80
N ILE A 324 9.17 -13.09 -19.58
CA ILE A 324 8.62 -13.48 -18.27
C ILE A 324 8.39 -14.98 -18.23
N PRO A 325 8.27 -15.62 -17.05
CA PRO A 325 8.02 -17.05 -16.91
C PRO A 325 6.81 -17.52 -17.70
N THR A 326 6.95 -18.66 -18.38
CA THR A 326 5.88 -19.30 -19.16
C THR A 326 5.66 -20.73 -18.68
N PHE A 327 4.40 -21.14 -18.62
CA PHE A 327 3.99 -22.44 -18.13
C PHE A 327 3.01 -23.13 -19.09
N ASP A 328 3.08 -24.45 -19.14
CA ASP A 328 2.02 -25.24 -19.78
C ASP A 328 0.73 -25.10 -18.98
N LEU A 329 -0.33 -24.63 -19.62
CA LEU A 329 -1.67 -24.45 -19.05
C LEU A 329 -2.23 -25.76 -18.44
N ASN A 330 -1.77 -26.92 -18.90
CA ASN A 330 -2.20 -28.22 -18.41
C ASN A 330 -1.34 -28.73 -17.21
N ASN A 331 -0.16 -28.16 -16.99
CA ASN A 331 0.68 -28.48 -15.85
C ASN A 331 0.37 -27.57 -14.65
N ILE A 332 -0.75 -27.87 -13.99
CA ILE A 332 -1.25 -27.09 -12.86
C ILE A 332 -0.26 -27.07 -11.70
N ASN A 333 0.47 -28.17 -11.47
CA ASN A 333 1.45 -28.24 -10.39
C ASN A 333 2.56 -27.21 -10.55
N SER A 334 3.15 -27.08 -11.74
CA SER A 334 4.22 -26.11 -11.98
C SER A 334 3.76 -24.67 -11.80
N ILE A 335 2.51 -24.34 -12.18
CA ILE A 335 1.93 -23.03 -11.98
C ILE A 335 1.71 -22.79 -10.47
N THR A 336 1.17 -23.77 -9.76
CA THR A 336 0.93 -23.69 -8.31
C THR A 336 2.23 -23.49 -7.55
N ASP A 337 3.26 -24.32 -7.82
CA ASP A 337 4.57 -24.22 -7.17
C ASP A 337 5.23 -22.85 -7.38
N TYR A 338 5.15 -22.33 -8.60
CA TYR A 338 5.65 -20.99 -8.89
C TYR A 338 4.93 -19.90 -8.10
N ILE A 339 3.58 -19.99 -7.99
CA ILE A 339 2.79 -19.03 -7.21
C ILE A 339 3.15 -19.10 -5.73
N ILE A 340 3.29 -20.31 -5.17
CA ILE A 340 3.71 -20.53 -3.78
C ILE A 340 5.06 -19.88 -3.51
N GLN A 341 6.04 -20.14 -4.37
CA GLN A 341 7.38 -19.56 -4.25
C GLN A 341 7.35 -18.04 -4.37
N LYS A 342 6.64 -17.51 -5.36
CA LYS A 342 6.52 -16.07 -5.61
C LYS A 342 5.95 -15.30 -4.41
N TYR A 343 4.92 -15.86 -3.78
CA TYR A 343 4.21 -15.21 -2.66
C TYR A 343 4.64 -15.72 -1.29
N LYS A 344 5.62 -16.66 -1.24
CA LYS A 344 6.13 -17.25 0.01
C LYS A 344 5.01 -17.79 0.90
N ILE A 345 4.06 -18.51 0.30
CA ILE A 345 2.96 -19.14 1.00
C ILE A 345 3.50 -20.40 1.71
N SER A 346 3.22 -20.50 3.00
CA SER A 346 3.67 -21.61 3.86
C SER A 346 2.53 -22.49 4.32
#